data_3dab35708ccf7207f9553232e78f1f5a
#
_entry.id   3dab35708ccf7207f9553232e78f1f5a
#
_cell.length_a   1.000
_cell.length_b   1.000
_cell.length_c   1.000
_cell.angle_alpha   90.00
_cell.angle_beta   90.00
_cell.angle_gamma   90.00
#
_symmetry.space_group_name_H-M   'P 1'
#
loop_
_entity.id
_entity.type
_entity.pdbx_description
1 polymer ?
#
loop_
_entity_poly.entity_id
_entity_poly.type
_entity_poly.pdbx_seq_one_letter_code
_entity_poly.pdbx_strand_id
1 'polypeptide(L)'
;MAKAKKPVKEEPFENQLWKAADKLRKNIDAAEYKHIVLGLIFLKYISDAFEELRSKLLAGEGEYEGADPEDKDEYKAENVFFVPEIARWSHLQNNAKLPTIGKTVDEAMDAIERDNPSLKNVLPKVYARGNLDPTNLGGLIDLIGNIAFGDAKSRSADILGHVFEYFLGEFALAEGKKGGQFYTPRSVVELLVEMLQPYKGRVFDPCCGSGGMFVQSEKFVEEHQGRVNDISIYGQESNQTTWRLAKMNLAIRGIDSSQVKWNNEGSFLNDAHKDLKADFVIANPPFNDSDWSGDLLRQDGRWKYGTPPTGNANYAWIQHFLYHLNPKGIAGFVLAKGSLTSKTSGEGNIRKELIEAGLVDCIVNLPAKLFLNTQIPACLWFMSRDKTNGGFRDRKGEILFIDARNEGHLINRRSKVLSEEDIQKIADTYHKWREVDGEYENIKGFCNSASLDRVRELDYVLTPGRYVGLPDEEDDFDFNERFTTLKDEFEEQLKEEERLNALILENLNKVKLV
;
A
#
# COMPACT_ATOMS: atom_id res chain seq x y z
N MET A 1 1.08 -34.85 41.82
CA MET A 1 0.20 -34.02 40.98
C MET A 1 0.99 -33.57 39.74
N ALA A 2 0.70 -34.14 38.57
CA ALA A 2 1.37 -33.82 37.33
C ALA A 2 0.87 -32.45 36.83
N LYS A 3 1.78 -31.50 36.61
CA LYS A 3 1.45 -30.20 35.98
C LYS A 3 0.92 -30.46 34.56
N ALA A 4 -0.34 -30.11 34.32
CA ALA A 4 -0.92 -30.10 32.97
C ALA A 4 -0.03 -29.22 32.05
N LYS A 5 0.48 -29.81 30.96
CA LYS A 5 1.15 -29.08 29.90
C LYS A 5 0.14 -28.07 29.31
N LYS A 6 0.47 -26.77 29.34
CA LYS A 6 -0.29 -25.77 28.60
C LYS A 6 -0.37 -26.23 27.13
N PRO A 7 -1.54 -26.10 26.46
CA PRO A 7 -1.65 -26.39 25.04
C PRO A 7 -0.63 -25.48 24.31
N VAL A 8 0.25 -26.10 23.53
CA VAL A 8 1.14 -25.40 22.60
C VAL A 8 0.20 -24.71 21.61
N LYS A 9 0.16 -23.37 21.57
CA LYS A 9 -0.52 -22.65 20.50
C LYS A 9 0.16 -23.09 19.21
N GLU A 10 -0.58 -23.72 18.31
CA GLU A 10 -0.08 -24.01 16.96
C GLU A 10 0.38 -22.70 16.33
N GLU A 11 1.56 -22.72 15.77
CA GLU A 11 2.13 -21.57 15.09
C GLU A 11 1.27 -21.24 13.86
N PRO A 12 0.91 -19.96 13.62
CA PRO A 12 0.16 -19.58 12.43
C PRO A 12 0.83 -20.12 11.17
N PHE A 13 0.01 -20.61 10.25
CA PHE A 13 0.48 -21.28 9.03
C PHE A 13 1.40 -20.37 8.21
N GLU A 14 1.08 -19.08 8.10
CA GLU A 14 1.85 -18.08 7.40
C GLU A 14 3.29 -17.99 7.92
N ASN A 15 3.47 -18.11 9.24
CA ASN A 15 4.80 -18.12 9.88
C ASN A 15 5.59 -19.38 9.53
N GLN A 16 4.93 -20.53 9.41
CA GLN A 16 5.59 -21.79 9.03
C GLN A 16 6.05 -21.70 7.57
N LEU A 17 5.20 -21.17 6.69
CA LEU A 17 5.48 -20.95 5.29
C LEU A 17 6.62 -19.94 5.10
N TRP A 18 6.61 -18.84 5.87
CA TRP A 18 7.69 -17.87 5.89
C TRP A 18 9.04 -18.47 6.29
N LYS A 19 9.07 -19.27 7.35
CA LYS A 19 10.31 -19.93 7.79
C LYS A 19 10.85 -20.93 6.77
N ALA A 20 9.98 -21.63 6.06
CA ALA A 20 10.41 -22.53 4.99
C ALA A 20 10.94 -21.77 3.78
N ALA A 21 10.24 -20.73 3.43
CA ALA A 21 10.66 -19.81 2.38
C ALA A 21 12.01 -19.16 2.73
N ASP A 22 12.23 -18.71 3.96
CA ASP A 22 13.48 -18.06 4.40
C ASP A 22 14.74 -18.97 4.27
N LYS A 23 14.56 -20.30 4.19
CA LYS A 23 15.67 -21.22 3.88
C LYS A 23 16.23 -21.04 2.48
N LEU A 24 15.42 -20.59 1.52
CA LEU A 24 15.89 -20.30 0.15
C LEU A 24 16.75 -19.04 0.09
N ARG A 25 16.59 -18.13 1.06
CA ARG A 25 17.24 -16.81 1.08
C ARG A 25 18.77 -16.85 1.17
N LYS A 26 19.38 -17.95 1.62
CA LYS A 26 20.83 -18.02 1.89
C LYS A 26 21.73 -17.65 0.69
N ASN A 27 21.23 -17.87 -0.55
CA ASN A 27 22.02 -17.71 -1.78
C ASN A 27 21.33 -16.85 -2.82
N ILE A 28 20.23 -16.16 -2.48
CA ILE A 28 19.38 -15.41 -3.41
C ILE A 28 19.15 -14.01 -2.86
N ASP A 29 19.21 -12.99 -3.73
CA ASP A 29 18.86 -11.61 -3.37
C ASP A 29 17.41 -11.53 -2.87
N ALA A 30 17.17 -10.68 -1.85
CA ALA A 30 15.85 -10.53 -1.25
C ALA A 30 14.78 -10.13 -2.28
N ALA A 31 15.15 -9.33 -3.28
CA ALA A 31 14.23 -8.92 -4.33
C ALA A 31 13.86 -10.07 -5.29
N GLU A 32 14.77 -11.00 -5.57
CA GLU A 32 14.50 -12.18 -6.41
C GLU A 32 13.71 -13.25 -5.65
N TYR A 33 14.05 -13.46 -4.40
CA TYR A 33 13.45 -14.45 -3.53
C TYR A 33 11.93 -14.28 -3.38
N LYS A 34 11.43 -13.06 -3.24
CA LYS A 34 9.98 -12.79 -3.15
C LYS A 34 9.22 -13.30 -4.39
N HIS A 35 9.80 -13.14 -5.58
CA HIS A 35 9.16 -13.59 -6.82
C HIS A 35 9.05 -15.11 -6.92
N ILE A 36 10.06 -15.82 -6.40
CA ILE A 36 10.06 -17.28 -6.34
C ILE A 36 8.92 -17.77 -5.46
N VAL A 37 8.80 -17.24 -4.24
CA VAL A 37 7.79 -17.68 -3.28
C VAL A 37 6.39 -17.27 -3.73
N LEU A 38 6.18 -16.01 -4.10
CA LEU A 38 4.87 -15.51 -4.52
C LEU A 38 4.41 -16.14 -5.84
N GLY A 39 5.34 -16.46 -6.74
CA GLY A 39 5.03 -17.19 -7.97
C GLY A 39 4.53 -18.61 -7.70
N LEU A 40 5.13 -19.35 -6.73
CA LEU A 40 4.64 -20.68 -6.34
C LEU A 40 3.28 -20.61 -5.65
N ILE A 41 3.07 -19.63 -4.77
CA ILE A 41 1.77 -19.42 -4.11
C ILE A 41 0.69 -19.12 -5.16
N PHE A 42 1.00 -18.27 -6.13
CA PHE A 42 0.09 -17.98 -7.24
C PHE A 42 -0.21 -19.23 -8.08
N LEU A 43 0.80 -20.02 -8.42
CA LEU A 43 0.64 -21.25 -9.19
C LEU A 43 -0.25 -22.27 -8.46
N LYS A 44 -0.08 -22.42 -7.15
CA LYS A 44 -0.95 -23.27 -6.32
C LYS A 44 -2.38 -22.79 -6.36
N TYR A 45 -2.60 -21.48 -6.22
CA TYR A 45 -3.93 -20.88 -6.27
C TYR A 45 -4.66 -21.20 -7.57
N ILE A 46 -4.04 -20.88 -8.71
CA ILE A 46 -4.69 -21.08 -10.01
C ILE A 46 -4.92 -22.57 -10.30
N SER A 47 -4.01 -23.44 -9.84
CA SER A 47 -4.17 -24.89 -10.00
C SER A 47 -5.34 -25.42 -9.18
N ASP A 48 -5.52 -24.96 -7.94
CA ASP A 48 -6.64 -25.40 -7.10
C ASP A 48 -7.98 -24.89 -7.63
N ALA A 49 -8.06 -23.61 -8.03
CA ALA A 49 -9.26 -23.06 -8.63
C ALA A 49 -9.65 -23.79 -9.94
N PHE A 50 -8.65 -24.13 -10.76
CA PHE A 50 -8.84 -24.92 -11.95
C PHE A 50 -9.39 -26.33 -11.65
N GLU A 51 -8.77 -27.06 -10.72
CA GLU A 51 -9.19 -28.43 -10.38
C GLU A 51 -10.60 -28.45 -9.74
N GLU A 52 -10.95 -27.44 -8.96
CA GLU A 52 -12.30 -27.31 -8.40
C GLU A 52 -13.35 -27.15 -9.50
N LEU A 53 -13.13 -26.22 -10.45
CA LEU A 53 -14.06 -26.02 -11.56
C LEU A 53 -14.09 -27.25 -12.48
N ARG A 54 -12.92 -27.81 -12.79
CA ARG A 54 -12.81 -29.03 -13.59
C ARG A 54 -13.62 -30.18 -13.01
N SER A 55 -13.62 -30.33 -11.68
CA SER A 55 -14.43 -31.36 -11.02
C SER A 55 -15.93 -31.13 -11.21
N LYS A 56 -16.39 -29.88 -11.22
CA LYS A 56 -17.80 -29.51 -11.50
C LYS A 56 -18.19 -29.77 -12.94
N LEU A 57 -17.33 -29.40 -13.90
CA LEU A 57 -17.52 -29.66 -15.31
C LEU A 57 -17.59 -31.18 -15.60
N LEU A 58 -16.73 -31.97 -14.95
CA LEU A 58 -16.75 -33.44 -15.05
C LEU A 58 -18.01 -34.06 -14.43
N ALA A 59 -18.55 -33.49 -13.38
CA ALA A 59 -19.81 -33.96 -12.77
C ALA A 59 -21.00 -33.67 -13.69
N GLY A 60 -20.94 -32.62 -14.52
CA GLY A 60 -21.97 -32.30 -15.52
C GLY A 60 -23.35 -32.01 -14.92
N GLU A 61 -23.41 -31.50 -13.69
CA GLU A 61 -24.66 -31.22 -13.00
C GLU A 61 -25.10 -29.75 -13.13
N GLY A 62 -26.40 -29.51 -13.27
CA GLY A 62 -26.99 -28.18 -13.30
C GLY A 62 -26.55 -27.35 -14.51
N GLU A 63 -25.95 -26.21 -14.28
CA GLU A 63 -25.46 -25.28 -15.32
C GLU A 63 -24.28 -25.83 -16.13
N TYR A 64 -23.62 -26.90 -15.66
CA TYR A 64 -22.49 -27.54 -16.34
C TYR A 64 -22.89 -28.77 -17.15
N GLU A 65 -24.18 -29.00 -17.37
CA GLU A 65 -24.67 -30.13 -18.19
C GLU A 65 -24.20 -29.98 -19.66
N GLY A 66 -23.37 -30.93 -20.11
CA GLY A 66 -22.80 -30.94 -21.47
C GLY A 66 -21.56 -30.05 -21.67
N ALA A 67 -21.01 -29.44 -20.61
CA ALA A 67 -19.76 -28.69 -20.66
C ALA A 67 -18.56 -29.61 -20.96
N ASP A 68 -17.57 -29.10 -21.70
CA ASP A 68 -16.32 -29.81 -21.99
C ASP A 68 -15.22 -29.39 -20.99
N PRO A 69 -14.75 -30.29 -20.11
CA PRO A 69 -13.70 -29.97 -19.13
C PRO A 69 -12.32 -29.61 -19.74
N GLU A 70 -12.14 -29.82 -21.05
CA GLU A 70 -10.90 -29.43 -21.75
C GLU A 70 -11.09 -28.16 -22.61
N ASP A 71 -12.30 -27.59 -22.67
CA ASP A 71 -12.53 -26.31 -23.31
C ASP A 71 -12.11 -25.13 -22.41
N LYS A 72 -11.17 -24.31 -22.88
CA LYS A 72 -10.65 -23.14 -22.16
C LYS A 72 -11.68 -22.04 -21.94
N ASP A 73 -12.68 -21.95 -22.82
CA ASP A 73 -13.71 -20.91 -22.71
C ASP A 73 -14.66 -21.16 -21.54
N GLU A 74 -14.85 -22.42 -21.10
CA GLU A 74 -15.59 -22.76 -19.88
C GLU A 74 -14.94 -22.16 -18.63
N TYR A 75 -13.61 -22.24 -18.54
CA TYR A 75 -12.85 -21.64 -17.41
C TYR A 75 -12.85 -20.12 -17.47
N LYS A 76 -12.72 -19.56 -18.66
CA LYS A 76 -12.72 -18.12 -18.86
C LYS A 76 -14.07 -17.49 -18.50
N ALA A 77 -15.20 -18.17 -18.80
CA ALA A 77 -16.53 -17.72 -18.41
C ALA A 77 -16.69 -17.56 -16.90
N GLU A 78 -16.03 -18.43 -16.14
CA GLU A 78 -16.01 -18.41 -14.66
C GLU A 78 -14.85 -17.59 -14.05
N ASN A 79 -14.11 -16.83 -14.87
CA ASN A 79 -12.90 -16.10 -14.45
C ASN A 79 -11.83 -17.01 -13.79
N VAL A 80 -11.73 -18.26 -14.22
CA VAL A 80 -10.71 -19.22 -13.79
C VAL A 80 -9.66 -19.36 -14.89
N PHE A 81 -8.38 -19.39 -14.50
CA PHE A 81 -7.30 -19.64 -15.45
C PHE A 81 -7.24 -21.11 -15.85
N PHE A 82 -7.08 -21.36 -17.14
CA PHE A 82 -6.85 -22.72 -17.62
C PHE A 82 -5.46 -23.21 -17.23
N VAL A 83 -5.36 -24.39 -16.60
CA VAL A 83 -4.08 -24.96 -16.15
C VAL A 83 -3.78 -26.25 -16.91
N PRO A 84 -2.82 -26.22 -17.86
CA PRO A 84 -2.39 -27.41 -18.58
C PRO A 84 -1.86 -28.50 -17.63
N GLU A 85 -1.92 -29.76 -18.04
CA GLU A 85 -1.54 -30.92 -17.20
C GLU A 85 -0.15 -30.79 -16.58
N ILE A 86 0.84 -30.34 -17.37
CA ILE A 86 2.24 -30.14 -16.90
C ILE A 86 2.39 -29.03 -15.86
N ALA A 87 1.38 -28.17 -15.71
CA ALA A 87 1.37 -27.04 -14.79
C ALA A 87 0.45 -27.26 -13.58
N ARG A 88 -0.29 -28.37 -13.53
CA ARG A 88 -1.12 -28.72 -12.35
C ARG A 88 -0.26 -28.95 -11.12
N TRP A 89 -0.73 -28.51 -9.97
CA TRP A 89 0.05 -28.63 -8.75
C TRP A 89 0.45 -30.07 -8.42
N SER A 90 -0.41 -31.05 -8.68
CA SER A 90 -0.14 -32.46 -8.54
C SER A 90 1.07 -32.92 -9.37
N HIS A 91 1.24 -32.41 -10.60
CA HIS A 91 2.40 -32.70 -11.44
C HIS A 91 3.68 -32.16 -10.82
N LEU A 92 3.66 -30.90 -10.34
CA LEU A 92 4.83 -30.29 -9.68
C LEU A 92 5.20 -31.02 -8.39
N GLN A 93 4.24 -31.38 -7.58
CA GLN A 93 4.43 -32.10 -6.32
C GLN A 93 5.01 -33.50 -6.55
N ASN A 94 4.56 -34.22 -7.56
CA ASN A 94 5.11 -35.53 -7.94
C ASN A 94 6.59 -35.42 -8.40
N ASN A 95 6.98 -34.30 -8.95
CA ASN A 95 8.35 -34.03 -9.42
C ASN A 95 9.20 -33.24 -8.43
N ALA A 96 8.68 -32.88 -7.26
CA ALA A 96 9.32 -31.99 -6.28
C ALA A 96 10.70 -32.44 -5.81
N LYS A 97 10.96 -33.77 -5.79
CA LYS A 97 12.22 -34.36 -5.35
C LYS A 97 13.27 -34.53 -6.47
N LEU A 98 12.92 -34.20 -7.69
CA LEU A 98 13.85 -34.33 -8.82
C LEU A 98 14.80 -33.13 -8.90
N PRO A 99 16.08 -33.34 -9.28
CA PRO A 99 17.03 -32.25 -9.48
C PRO A 99 16.58 -31.23 -10.55
N THR A 100 15.67 -31.64 -11.43
CA THR A 100 15.11 -30.82 -12.52
C THR A 100 13.89 -30.01 -12.13
N ILE A 101 13.48 -30.02 -10.86
CA ILE A 101 12.23 -29.37 -10.41
C ILE A 101 12.17 -27.88 -10.80
N GLY A 102 13.27 -27.15 -10.76
CA GLY A 102 13.30 -25.75 -11.19
C GLY A 102 12.89 -25.57 -12.66
N LYS A 103 13.41 -26.44 -13.54
CA LYS A 103 13.03 -26.46 -14.97
C LYS A 103 11.55 -26.82 -15.15
N THR A 104 11.06 -27.81 -14.39
CA THR A 104 9.64 -28.20 -14.42
C THR A 104 8.73 -27.05 -14.04
N VAL A 105 9.10 -26.24 -13.03
CA VAL A 105 8.32 -25.04 -12.63
C VAL A 105 8.36 -23.97 -13.74
N ASP A 106 9.53 -23.69 -14.33
CA ASP A 106 9.63 -22.71 -15.43
C ASP A 106 8.79 -23.13 -16.65
N GLU A 107 8.80 -24.42 -17.03
CA GLU A 107 7.99 -24.97 -18.10
C GLU A 107 6.47 -24.88 -17.78
N ALA A 108 6.08 -25.09 -16.53
CA ALA A 108 4.71 -24.91 -16.06
C ALA A 108 4.25 -23.45 -16.20
N MET A 109 5.08 -22.49 -15.80
CA MET A 109 4.80 -21.06 -15.94
C MET A 109 4.63 -20.66 -17.42
N ASP A 110 5.51 -21.16 -18.31
CA ASP A 110 5.41 -20.93 -19.75
C ASP A 110 4.12 -21.51 -20.35
N ALA A 111 3.71 -22.70 -19.92
CA ALA A 111 2.49 -23.33 -20.39
C ALA A 111 1.23 -22.55 -19.98
N ILE A 112 1.18 -22.06 -18.72
CA ILE A 112 0.08 -21.24 -18.23
C ILE A 112 -0.01 -19.92 -19.01
N GLU A 113 1.09 -19.20 -19.22
CA GLU A 113 1.09 -17.95 -19.99
C GLU A 113 0.64 -18.12 -21.43
N ARG A 114 1.02 -19.26 -22.06
CA ARG A 114 0.60 -19.60 -23.43
C ARG A 114 -0.91 -19.77 -23.53
N ASP A 115 -1.52 -20.39 -22.53
CA ASP A 115 -2.94 -20.71 -22.53
C ASP A 115 -3.82 -19.60 -21.93
N ASN A 116 -3.21 -18.61 -21.25
CA ASN A 116 -3.90 -17.46 -20.63
C ASN A 116 -3.25 -16.14 -21.07
N PRO A 117 -3.71 -15.51 -22.15
CA PRO A 117 -3.09 -14.29 -22.69
C PRO A 117 -3.00 -13.11 -21.72
N SER A 118 -3.91 -13.02 -20.74
CA SER A 118 -3.91 -11.99 -19.68
C SER A 118 -2.70 -12.09 -18.73
N LEU A 119 -2.07 -13.28 -18.63
CA LEU A 119 -0.88 -13.55 -17.82
C LEU A 119 0.43 -13.45 -18.62
N LYS A 120 0.38 -13.09 -19.90
CA LYS A 120 1.58 -13.02 -20.74
C LYS A 120 2.67 -12.13 -20.15
N ASN A 121 3.88 -12.67 -19.96
CA ASN A 121 5.06 -12.05 -19.36
C ASN A 121 4.89 -11.67 -17.87
N VAL A 122 3.89 -12.21 -17.18
CA VAL A 122 3.60 -11.94 -15.77
C VAL A 122 4.31 -12.92 -14.85
N LEU A 123 4.32 -14.21 -15.20
CA LEU A 123 4.81 -15.25 -14.29
C LEU A 123 6.35 -15.27 -14.22
N PRO A 124 6.93 -15.47 -13.04
CA PRO A 124 8.37 -15.54 -12.87
C PRO A 124 8.94 -16.86 -13.47
N LYS A 125 9.97 -16.77 -14.33
CA LYS A 125 10.66 -17.90 -14.93
C LYS A 125 12.11 -17.86 -14.48
N VAL A 126 12.32 -18.19 -13.21
CA VAL A 126 13.59 -18.01 -12.50
C VAL A 126 13.98 -19.22 -11.65
N TYR A 127 13.25 -20.33 -11.81
CA TYR A 127 13.40 -21.50 -10.94
C TYR A 127 14.51 -22.46 -11.40
N ALA A 128 14.87 -22.46 -12.67
CA ALA A 128 15.97 -23.30 -13.22
C ALA A 128 17.37 -22.73 -12.97
N ARG A 129 17.49 -21.63 -12.21
CA ARG A 129 18.79 -20.98 -11.96
C ARG A 129 19.68 -21.82 -11.03
N GLY A 130 20.99 -21.82 -11.30
CA GLY A 130 21.97 -22.62 -10.56
C GLY A 130 22.19 -22.22 -9.09
N ASN A 131 21.73 -21.04 -8.68
CA ASN A 131 21.78 -20.55 -7.30
C ASN A 131 20.56 -20.97 -6.45
N LEU A 132 19.55 -21.58 -7.04
CA LEU A 132 18.37 -22.11 -6.35
C LEU A 132 18.55 -23.61 -6.10
N ASP A 133 18.66 -24.00 -4.83
CA ASP A 133 18.80 -25.41 -4.44
C ASP A 133 17.51 -26.20 -4.71
N PRO A 134 17.55 -27.26 -5.56
CA PRO A 134 16.35 -28.04 -5.90
C PRO A 134 15.69 -28.71 -4.70
N THR A 135 16.45 -29.10 -3.66
CA THR A 135 15.93 -29.75 -2.47
C THR A 135 15.09 -28.77 -1.65
N ASN A 136 15.60 -27.54 -1.49
CA ASN A 136 14.86 -26.49 -0.78
C ASN A 136 13.63 -26.05 -1.57
N LEU A 137 13.72 -25.95 -2.89
CA LEU A 137 12.58 -25.66 -3.77
C LEU A 137 11.51 -26.74 -3.67
N GLY A 138 11.90 -28.01 -3.77
CA GLY A 138 10.99 -29.15 -3.63
C GLY A 138 10.32 -29.19 -2.25
N GLY A 139 11.08 -28.93 -1.17
CA GLY A 139 10.54 -28.83 0.18
C GLY A 139 9.53 -27.68 0.34
N LEU A 140 9.70 -26.56 -0.35
CA LEU A 140 8.74 -25.47 -0.37
C LEU A 140 7.47 -25.85 -1.14
N ILE A 141 7.59 -26.53 -2.29
CA ILE A 141 6.45 -27.05 -3.06
C ILE A 141 5.63 -28.03 -2.21
N ASP A 142 6.29 -28.97 -1.55
CA ASP A 142 5.61 -29.92 -0.65
C ASP A 142 4.86 -29.20 0.49
N LEU A 143 5.48 -28.19 1.11
CA LEU A 143 4.85 -27.43 2.19
C LEU A 143 3.63 -26.64 1.70
N ILE A 144 3.75 -25.94 0.56
CA ILE A 144 2.64 -25.21 -0.05
C ILE A 144 1.52 -26.19 -0.46
N GLY A 145 1.87 -27.39 -0.96
CA GLY A 145 0.92 -28.44 -1.32
C GLY A 145 0.10 -28.99 -0.16
N ASN A 146 0.64 -28.94 1.06
CA ASN A 146 -0.05 -29.39 2.27
C ASN A 146 -1.03 -28.34 2.85
N ILE A 147 -1.15 -27.18 2.23
CA ILE A 147 -2.18 -26.20 2.58
C ILE A 147 -3.52 -26.79 2.20
N ALA A 148 -4.28 -27.26 3.17
CA ALA A 148 -5.66 -27.66 2.98
C ALA A 148 -6.52 -26.38 2.84
N PHE A 149 -6.86 -26.02 1.62
CA PHE A 149 -7.89 -25.03 1.36
C PHE A 149 -9.23 -25.75 1.55
N GLY A 150 -9.85 -25.53 2.73
CA GLY A 150 -11.10 -26.22 3.09
C GLY A 150 -12.26 -25.89 2.12
N ASP A 151 -13.22 -26.79 2.07
CA ASP A 151 -14.36 -27.02 1.19
C ASP A 151 -15.24 -25.84 0.72
N ALA A 152 -14.73 -24.63 0.49
CA ALA A 152 -15.52 -23.53 -0.05
C ALA A 152 -14.68 -22.59 -0.91
N LYS A 153 -15.11 -22.41 -2.15
CA LYS A 153 -14.57 -21.56 -3.22
C LYS A 153 -14.20 -20.13 -2.74
N SER A 154 -14.97 -19.55 -1.83
CA SER A 154 -14.72 -18.23 -1.23
C SER A 154 -13.56 -18.24 -0.20
N ARG A 155 -13.37 -19.32 0.54
CA ARG A 155 -12.32 -19.40 1.57
C ARG A 155 -10.92 -19.59 1.00
N SER A 156 -10.76 -20.29 -0.11
CA SER A 156 -9.44 -20.55 -0.70
C SER A 156 -8.84 -19.28 -1.32
N ALA A 157 -9.63 -18.48 -2.03
CA ALA A 157 -9.22 -17.20 -2.60
C ALA A 157 -8.85 -16.19 -1.50
N ASP A 158 -9.66 -16.10 -0.45
CA ASP A 158 -9.43 -15.21 0.69
C ASP A 158 -8.17 -15.58 1.47
N ILE A 159 -7.99 -16.88 1.75
CA ILE A 159 -6.81 -17.37 2.49
C ILE A 159 -5.54 -17.12 1.68
N LEU A 160 -5.53 -17.43 0.38
CA LEU A 160 -4.35 -17.22 -0.47
C LEU A 160 -4.10 -15.76 -0.75
N GLY A 161 -5.15 -14.96 -0.93
CA GLY A 161 -5.04 -13.50 -0.97
C GLY A 161 -4.40 -12.95 0.29
N HIS A 162 -4.81 -13.43 1.46
CA HIS A 162 -4.24 -13.07 2.75
C HIS A 162 -2.77 -13.50 2.89
N VAL A 163 -2.45 -14.75 2.51
CA VAL A 163 -1.07 -15.25 2.47
C VAL A 163 -0.21 -14.42 1.53
N PHE A 164 -0.71 -14.06 0.35
CA PHE A 164 0.01 -13.22 -0.60
C PHE A 164 0.31 -11.84 -0.02
N GLU A 165 -0.66 -11.19 0.63
CA GLU A 165 -0.48 -9.91 1.32
C GLU A 165 0.50 -10.02 2.50
N TYR A 166 0.38 -11.07 3.31
CA TYR A 166 1.30 -11.33 4.41
C TYR A 166 2.75 -11.40 3.91
N PHE A 167 2.99 -12.15 2.83
CA PHE A 167 4.31 -12.26 2.25
C PHE A 167 4.81 -10.94 1.64
N LEU A 168 3.94 -10.16 0.99
CA LEU A 168 4.30 -8.81 0.52
C LEU A 168 4.75 -7.93 1.70
N GLY A 169 4.04 -7.98 2.82
CA GLY A 169 4.39 -7.25 4.05
C GLY A 169 5.73 -7.69 4.64
N GLU A 170 5.94 -8.99 4.80
CA GLU A 170 7.19 -9.56 5.34
C GLU A 170 8.40 -9.26 4.43
N PHE A 171 8.23 -9.32 3.11
CA PHE A 171 9.28 -8.92 2.17
C PHE A 171 9.61 -7.45 2.26
N ALA A 172 8.60 -6.58 2.39
CA ALA A 172 8.82 -5.16 2.58
C ALA A 172 9.63 -4.87 3.86
N LEU A 173 9.37 -5.63 4.93
CA LEU A 173 10.17 -5.57 6.18
C LEU A 173 11.61 -6.03 5.97
N ALA A 174 11.82 -7.11 5.21
CA ALA A 174 13.13 -7.71 5.00
C ALA A 174 14.03 -6.91 4.06
N GLU A 175 13.48 -6.22 3.05
CA GLU A 175 14.22 -5.38 2.09
C GLU A 175 14.80 -4.10 2.73
N GLY A 176 14.22 -3.61 3.83
CA GLY A 176 14.72 -2.47 4.60
C GLY A 176 14.80 -1.17 3.78
N LYS A 177 15.66 -0.23 4.21
CA LYS A 177 15.77 1.12 3.62
C LYS A 177 16.31 1.18 2.17
N LYS A 178 16.85 0.08 1.63
CA LYS A 178 17.50 0.06 0.31
C LYS A 178 16.58 -0.38 -0.82
N GLY A 179 15.42 -0.95 -0.52
CA GLY A 179 14.48 -1.48 -1.52
C GLY A 179 13.64 -0.44 -2.26
N GLY A 180 13.74 0.85 -1.94
CA GLY A 180 13.16 1.99 -2.69
C GLY A 180 11.64 1.99 -2.89
N GLN A 181 10.96 0.89 -2.65
CA GLN A 181 9.52 0.76 -2.86
C GLN A 181 8.82 0.65 -1.51
N PHE A 182 8.09 1.71 -1.17
CA PHE A 182 7.33 1.76 0.06
C PHE A 182 6.07 0.90 -0.08
N TYR A 183 6.03 -0.21 0.66
CA TYR A 183 4.78 -0.91 0.88
C TYR A 183 3.86 0.01 1.70
N THR A 184 2.71 0.36 1.15
CA THR A 184 1.72 1.16 1.86
C THR A 184 1.02 0.28 2.90
N PRO A 185 1.07 0.64 4.18
CA PRO A 185 0.38 -0.12 5.21
C PRO A 185 -1.10 -0.24 4.92
N ARG A 186 -1.66 -1.43 5.13
CA ARG A 186 -3.06 -1.74 4.83
C ARG A 186 -4.01 -0.71 5.44
N SER A 187 -3.86 -0.36 6.72
CA SER A 187 -4.72 0.62 7.39
C SER A 187 -4.67 2.04 6.80
N VAL A 188 -3.56 2.42 6.13
CA VAL A 188 -3.46 3.70 5.41
C VAL A 188 -4.20 3.62 4.08
N VAL A 189 -4.14 2.47 3.40
CA VAL A 189 -4.88 2.25 2.15
C VAL A 189 -6.39 2.23 2.43
N GLU A 190 -6.81 1.49 3.46
CA GLU A 190 -8.20 1.46 3.93
C GLU A 190 -8.71 2.86 4.25
N LEU A 191 -7.94 3.66 5.00
CA LEU A 191 -8.32 5.05 5.30
C LEU A 191 -8.49 5.90 4.03
N LEU A 192 -7.57 5.79 3.06
CA LEU A 192 -7.69 6.53 1.79
C LEU A 192 -8.95 6.14 1.03
N VAL A 193 -9.24 4.84 0.94
CA VAL A 193 -10.41 4.32 0.23
C VAL A 193 -11.71 4.69 0.94
N GLU A 194 -11.78 4.56 2.27
CA GLU A 194 -12.93 4.98 3.06
C GLU A 194 -13.23 6.48 2.90
N MET A 195 -12.20 7.33 2.87
CA MET A 195 -12.40 8.77 2.67
C MET A 195 -12.82 9.12 1.24
N LEU A 196 -12.36 8.39 0.22
CA LEU A 196 -12.68 8.66 -1.19
C LEU A 196 -13.98 8.03 -1.67
N GLN A 197 -14.33 6.86 -1.14
CA GLN A 197 -15.53 6.09 -1.49
C GLN A 197 -15.68 5.84 -3.00
N PRO A 198 -14.77 5.08 -3.62
CA PRO A 198 -14.79 4.83 -5.05
C PRO A 198 -15.82 3.75 -5.42
N TYR A 199 -17.12 4.04 -5.33
CA TYR A 199 -18.18 3.08 -5.63
C TYR A 199 -18.23 2.64 -7.09
N LYS A 200 -17.85 3.51 -8.02
CA LYS A 200 -17.83 3.24 -9.47
C LYS A 200 -17.03 4.30 -10.21
N GLY A 201 -16.55 3.95 -11.39
CA GLY A 201 -15.81 4.85 -12.27
C GLY A 201 -14.35 4.44 -12.43
N ARG A 202 -13.52 5.35 -12.88
CA ARG A 202 -12.11 5.11 -13.18
C ARG A 202 -11.23 5.48 -12.00
N VAL A 203 -10.51 4.48 -11.47
CA VAL A 203 -9.54 4.64 -10.39
C VAL A 203 -8.13 4.55 -10.98
N PHE A 204 -7.30 5.55 -10.73
CA PHE A 204 -5.95 5.65 -11.28
C PHE A 204 -4.88 5.71 -10.20
N ASP A 205 -3.82 4.91 -10.38
CA ASP A 205 -2.59 4.97 -9.59
C ASP A 205 -1.37 4.92 -10.52
N PRO A 206 -0.68 6.05 -10.77
CA PRO A 206 0.48 6.11 -11.66
C PRO A 206 1.77 5.55 -11.05
N CYS A 207 1.75 5.05 -9.83
CA CYS A 207 2.87 4.44 -9.11
C CYS A 207 2.39 3.24 -8.27
N CYS A 208 1.62 2.34 -8.93
CA CYS A 208 0.72 1.41 -8.26
C CYS A 208 1.40 0.31 -7.42
N GLY A 209 2.72 0.18 -7.49
CA GLY A 209 3.45 -0.82 -6.72
C GLY A 209 2.90 -2.23 -6.96
N SER A 210 2.57 -2.95 -5.90
CA SER A 210 1.95 -4.29 -5.95
C SER A 210 0.42 -4.28 -6.14
N GLY A 211 -0.18 -3.13 -6.43
CA GLY A 211 -1.62 -3.01 -6.69
C GLY A 211 -2.50 -2.95 -5.44
N GLY A 212 -1.93 -2.70 -4.26
CA GLY A 212 -2.68 -2.70 -3.01
C GLY A 212 -3.83 -1.68 -2.94
N MET A 213 -3.67 -0.50 -3.57
CA MET A 213 -4.72 0.52 -3.67
C MET A 213 -5.93 0.00 -4.44
N PHE A 214 -5.71 -0.72 -5.55
CA PHE A 214 -6.78 -1.28 -6.36
C PHE A 214 -7.52 -2.40 -5.63
N VAL A 215 -6.77 -3.29 -4.95
CA VAL A 215 -7.35 -4.38 -4.16
C VAL A 215 -8.30 -3.84 -3.08
N GLN A 216 -7.90 -2.82 -2.34
CA GLN A 216 -8.76 -2.24 -1.31
C GLN A 216 -9.93 -1.46 -1.91
N SER A 217 -9.75 -0.82 -3.06
CA SER A 217 -10.86 -0.14 -3.76
C SER A 217 -11.94 -1.12 -4.22
N GLU A 218 -11.56 -2.28 -4.77
CA GLU A 218 -12.52 -3.33 -5.15
C GLU A 218 -13.18 -3.95 -3.92
N LYS A 219 -12.41 -4.21 -2.86
CA LYS A 219 -12.95 -4.71 -1.60
C LYS A 219 -14.00 -3.75 -1.00
N PHE A 220 -13.74 -2.45 -1.03
CA PHE A 220 -14.70 -1.43 -0.62
C PHE A 220 -16.00 -1.52 -1.43
N VAL A 221 -15.90 -1.68 -2.76
CA VAL A 221 -17.07 -1.84 -3.64
C VAL A 221 -17.88 -3.07 -3.26
N GLU A 222 -17.23 -4.22 -3.03
CA GLU A 222 -17.89 -5.47 -2.62
C GLU A 222 -18.58 -5.33 -1.25
N GLU A 223 -17.94 -4.73 -0.26
CA GLU A 223 -18.50 -4.52 1.08
C GLU A 223 -19.73 -3.60 1.07
N HIS A 224 -19.85 -2.73 0.06
CA HIS A 224 -20.98 -1.84 -0.15
C HIS A 224 -21.98 -2.34 -1.22
N GLN A 225 -22.08 -3.66 -1.41
CA GLN A 225 -23.03 -4.33 -2.32
C GLN A 225 -22.82 -4.04 -3.81
N GLY A 226 -21.65 -3.53 -4.18
CA GLY A 226 -21.22 -3.43 -5.58
C GLY A 226 -20.74 -4.78 -6.13
N ARG A 227 -20.38 -4.79 -7.41
CA ARG A 227 -19.82 -5.96 -8.08
C ARG A 227 -18.34 -5.75 -8.36
N VAL A 228 -17.57 -6.81 -8.37
CA VAL A 228 -16.18 -6.79 -8.85
C VAL A 228 -16.17 -6.18 -10.25
N ASN A 229 -15.24 -5.23 -10.48
CA ASN A 229 -15.10 -4.44 -11.70
C ASN A 229 -16.23 -3.39 -11.95
N ASP A 230 -17.02 -3.00 -10.94
CA ASP A 230 -17.86 -1.79 -11.02
C ASP A 230 -16.97 -0.52 -11.11
N ILE A 231 -15.74 -0.60 -10.60
CA ILE A 231 -14.67 0.36 -10.89
C ILE A 231 -13.78 -0.18 -12.03
N SER A 232 -13.19 0.74 -12.80
CA SER A 232 -12.19 0.41 -13.82
C SER A 232 -10.84 0.92 -13.36
N ILE A 233 -9.89 0.01 -13.11
CA ILE A 233 -8.57 0.35 -12.61
C ILE A 233 -7.59 0.67 -13.73
N TYR A 234 -6.80 1.71 -13.54
CA TYR A 234 -5.72 2.14 -14.42
C TYR A 234 -4.46 2.31 -13.58
N GLY A 235 -3.39 1.66 -13.95
CA GLY A 235 -2.15 1.68 -13.18
C GLY A 235 -0.91 1.79 -14.04
N GLN A 236 0.13 2.33 -13.45
CA GLN A 236 1.46 2.30 -14.04
C GLN A 236 2.51 1.99 -12.96
N GLU A 237 3.49 1.18 -13.33
CA GLU A 237 4.64 0.83 -12.49
C GLU A 237 5.92 0.87 -13.33
N SER A 238 6.98 1.43 -12.77
CA SER A 238 8.28 1.54 -13.45
C SER A 238 9.16 0.30 -13.28
N ASN A 239 8.96 -0.46 -12.22
CA ASN A 239 9.70 -1.69 -11.97
C ASN A 239 8.92 -2.90 -12.50
N GLN A 240 9.52 -3.61 -13.48
CA GLN A 240 8.87 -4.77 -14.12
C GLN A 240 8.51 -5.88 -13.14
N THR A 241 9.37 -6.15 -12.16
CA THR A 241 9.12 -7.23 -11.20
C THR A 241 7.99 -6.88 -10.26
N THR A 242 7.89 -5.62 -9.84
CA THR A 242 6.78 -5.12 -9.03
C THR A 242 5.47 -5.11 -9.83
N TRP A 243 5.51 -4.71 -11.11
CA TRP A 243 4.36 -4.81 -12.00
C TRP A 243 3.85 -6.26 -12.12
N ARG A 244 4.74 -7.26 -12.24
CA ARG A 244 4.35 -8.68 -12.24
C ARG A 244 3.63 -9.06 -10.94
N LEU A 245 4.13 -8.60 -9.79
CA LEU A 245 3.46 -8.82 -8.52
C LEU A 245 2.07 -8.18 -8.48
N ALA A 246 1.91 -6.95 -8.99
CA ALA A 246 0.60 -6.31 -9.10
C ALA A 246 -0.36 -7.14 -9.97
N LYS A 247 0.10 -7.61 -11.13
CA LYS A 247 -0.71 -8.46 -12.03
C LYS A 247 -1.17 -9.75 -11.35
N MET A 248 -0.27 -10.44 -10.64
CA MET A 248 -0.63 -11.64 -9.88
C MET A 248 -1.59 -11.33 -8.72
N ASN A 249 -1.33 -10.25 -7.97
CA ASN A 249 -2.16 -9.83 -6.85
C ASN A 249 -3.61 -9.53 -7.27
N LEU A 250 -3.80 -8.85 -8.40
CA LEU A 250 -5.11 -8.53 -8.96
C LEU A 250 -5.78 -9.78 -9.54
N ALA A 251 -5.01 -10.64 -10.21
CA ALA A 251 -5.52 -11.87 -10.81
C ALA A 251 -6.10 -12.86 -9.78
N ILE A 252 -5.46 -13.00 -8.59
CA ILE A 252 -5.98 -13.82 -7.48
C ILE A 252 -7.40 -13.39 -7.07
N ARG A 253 -7.75 -12.12 -7.26
CA ARG A 253 -9.02 -11.53 -6.84
C ARG A 253 -10.01 -11.33 -7.99
N GLY A 254 -9.68 -11.82 -9.18
CA GLY A 254 -10.53 -11.66 -10.36
C GLY A 254 -10.65 -10.22 -10.86
N ILE A 255 -9.74 -9.32 -10.44
CA ILE A 255 -9.76 -7.91 -10.82
C ILE A 255 -9.11 -7.75 -12.20
N ASP A 256 -9.81 -7.08 -13.13
CA ASP A 256 -9.29 -6.82 -14.48
C ASP A 256 -8.08 -5.88 -14.41
N SER A 257 -6.91 -6.41 -14.71
CA SER A 257 -5.64 -5.69 -14.70
C SER A 257 -5.15 -5.32 -16.11
N SER A 258 -6.01 -5.33 -17.13
CA SER A 258 -5.65 -5.03 -18.52
C SER A 258 -5.04 -3.63 -18.69
N GLN A 259 -5.45 -2.67 -17.87
CA GLN A 259 -4.96 -1.31 -17.87
C GLN A 259 -3.84 -1.03 -16.84
N VAL A 260 -3.27 -2.06 -16.22
CA VAL A 260 -2.06 -1.92 -15.41
C VAL A 260 -0.84 -2.11 -16.31
N LYS A 261 -0.15 -1.01 -16.60
CA LYS A 261 0.93 -0.93 -17.58
C LYS A 261 2.30 -0.87 -16.89
N TRP A 262 3.33 -1.24 -17.63
CA TRP A 262 4.72 -1.14 -17.21
C TRP A 262 5.56 -0.46 -18.29
N ASN A 263 6.47 0.41 -17.87
CA ASN A 263 7.64 0.83 -18.61
C ASN A 263 8.74 1.28 -17.64
N ASN A 264 10.00 1.19 -18.05
CA ASN A 264 11.17 1.51 -17.23
C ASN A 264 11.47 3.02 -17.14
N GLU A 265 10.79 3.85 -17.91
CA GLU A 265 10.98 5.31 -17.93
C GLU A 265 10.11 6.01 -16.88
N GLY A 266 9.12 5.29 -16.32
CA GLY A 266 8.21 5.81 -15.31
C GLY A 266 7.16 6.78 -15.83
N SER A 267 6.26 7.19 -14.94
CA SER A 267 5.03 7.93 -15.26
C SER A 267 5.26 9.37 -15.70
N PHE A 268 6.41 9.94 -15.37
CA PHE A 268 6.71 11.32 -15.82
C PHE A 268 7.22 11.39 -17.25
N LEU A 269 8.18 10.52 -17.63
CA LEU A 269 8.78 10.53 -18.96
C LEU A 269 7.92 9.78 -19.98
N ASN A 270 7.31 8.69 -19.59
CA ASN A 270 6.53 7.85 -20.48
C ASN A 270 5.21 7.45 -19.81
N ASP A 271 4.29 8.41 -19.76
CA ASP A 271 2.95 8.22 -19.26
C ASP A 271 2.16 7.25 -20.15
N ALA A 272 1.81 6.10 -19.62
CA ALA A 272 1.08 5.05 -20.33
C ALA A 272 -0.41 5.40 -20.53
N HIS A 273 -0.91 6.41 -19.84
CA HIS A 273 -2.33 6.78 -19.78
C HIS A 273 -2.59 8.26 -20.11
N LYS A 274 -1.83 8.83 -21.04
CA LYS A 274 -1.79 10.30 -21.38
C LYS A 274 -3.17 10.96 -21.47
N ASP A 275 -4.16 10.27 -22.01
CA ASP A 275 -5.50 10.82 -22.27
C ASP A 275 -6.50 10.45 -21.16
N LEU A 276 -6.09 9.71 -20.16
CA LEU A 276 -6.96 9.30 -19.07
C LEU A 276 -7.40 10.52 -18.26
N LYS A 277 -8.72 10.59 -18.00
CA LYS A 277 -9.33 11.46 -17.00
C LYS A 277 -10.10 10.60 -16.02
N ALA A 278 -9.50 10.35 -14.88
CA ALA A 278 -10.00 9.48 -13.84
C ALA A 278 -11.02 10.17 -12.94
N ASP A 279 -11.91 9.40 -12.38
CA ASP A 279 -12.86 9.85 -11.35
C ASP A 279 -12.15 9.93 -10.00
N PHE A 280 -11.26 8.97 -9.74
CA PHE A 280 -10.45 8.90 -8.54
C PHE A 280 -8.97 8.71 -8.86
N VAL A 281 -8.10 9.40 -8.14
CA VAL A 281 -6.67 9.08 -8.06
C VAL A 281 -6.37 8.65 -6.63
N ILE A 282 -5.81 7.45 -6.44
CA ILE A 282 -5.44 6.90 -5.14
C ILE A 282 -4.01 6.41 -5.24
N ALA A 283 -3.06 7.09 -4.58
CA ALA A 283 -1.65 6.80 -4.80
C ALA A 283 -0.77 6.98 -3.54
N ASN A 284 0.34 6.27 -3.52
CA ASN A 284 1.44 6.50 -2.58
C ASN A 284 2.75 6.61 -3.38
N PRO A 285 3.09 7.80 -3.91
CA PRO A 285 4.28 7.99 -4.72
C PRO A 285 5.57 7.90 -3.88
N PRO A 286 6.73 7.67 -4.51
CA PRO A 286 8.02 7.75 -3.83
C PRO A 286 8.23 9.09 -3.14
N PHE A 287 8.59 9.08 -1.83
CA PHE A 287 8.76 10.30 -1.05
C PHE A 287 10.06 11.01 -1.40
N ASN A 288 9.98 12.31 -1.70
CA ASN A 288 11.13 13.17 -1.96
C ASN A 288 12.07 12.61 -3.05
N ASP A 289 11.52 12.01 -4.08
CA ASP A 289 12.28 11.45 -5.20
C ASP A 289 13.07 12.56 -5.91
N SER A 290 14.41 12.40 -5.98
CA SER A 290 15.32 13.33 -6.63
C SER A 290 15.64 12.96 -8.08
N ASP A 291 15.36 11.70 -8.47
CA ASP A 291 15.77 11.14 -9.76
C ASP A 291 14.61 11.02 -10.76
N TRP A 292 13.63 11.90 -10.66
CA TRP A 292 12.41 11.89 -11.46
C TRP A 292 12.54 12.51 -12.87
N SER A 293 13.76 12.81 -13.30
CA SER A 293 14.08 13.43 -14.61
C SER A 293 13.52 14.86 -14.78
N GLY A 294 13.42 15.61 -13.68
CA GLY A 294 12.84 16.96 -13.66
C GLY A 294 13.51 17.96 -14.60
N ASP A 295 14.80 17.80 -14.89
CA ASP A 295 15.53 18.66 -15.84
C ASP A 295 15.02 18.53 -17.27
N LEU A 296 14.58 17.35 -17.68
CA LEU A 296 14.01 17.08 -19.00
C LEU A 296 12.56 17.59 -19.15
N LEU A 297 11.89 17.80 -18.03
CA LEU A 297 10.45 18.08 -17.97
C LEU A 297 10.13 19.52 -17.57
N ARG A 298 11.09 20.46 -17.67
CA ARG A 298 10.89 21.86 -17.25
C ARG A 298 9.72 22.59 -17.92
N GLN A 299 9.38 22.22 -19.16
CA GLN A 299 8.32 22.82 -19.97
C GLN A 299 7.13 21.87 -20.18
N ASP A 300 6.97 20.86 -19.33
CA ASP A 300 5.87 19.91 -19.45
C ASP A 300 4.52 20.60 -19.18
N GLY A 301 3.53 20.31 -20.03
CA GLY A 301 2.19 20.91 -19.95
C GLY A 301 1.39 20.57 -18.69
N ARG A 302 1.83 19.61 -17.89
CA ARG A 302 1.24 19.25 -16.59
C ARG A 302 1.51 20.30 -15.52
N TRP A 303 2.57 21.11 -15.65
CA TRP A 303 3.00 22.06 -14.61
C TRP A 303 2.19 23.37 -14.62
N LYS A 304 0.87 23.25 -14.54
CA LYS A 304 -0.05 24.38 -14.59
C LYS A 304 0.10 25.36 -13.42
N TYR A 305 0.51 24.88 -12.26
CA TYR A 305 0.61 25.66 -11.01
C TYR A 305 2.05 26.04 -10.66
N GLY A 306 2.96 25.84 -11.58
CA GLY A 306 4.38 26.15 -11.45
C GLY A 306 5.26 24.92 -11.68
N THR A 307 6.46 25.15 -12.19
CA THR A 307 7.41 24.08 -12.51
C THR A 307 8.00 23.49 -11.25
N PRO A 308 7.85 22.19 -10.99
CA PRO A 308 8.39 21.53 -9.81
C PRO A 308 9.93 21.59 -9.76
N PRO A 309 10.54 21.58 -8.57
CA PRO A 309 11.99 21.52 -8.42
C PRO A 309 12.54 20.20 -8.94
N THR A 310 13.71 20.22 -9.63
CA THR A 310 14.34 19.02 -10.20
C THR A 310 14.76 18.01 -9.14
N GLY A 311 15.14 18.47 -7.96
CA GLY A 311 15.59 17.62 -6.86
C GLY A 311 14.50 17.10 -5.93
N ASN A 312 13.20 17.31 -6.24
CA ASN A 312 12.10 16.77 -5.44
C ASN A 312 10.81 16.65 -6.26
N ALA A 313 10.29 15.43 -6.41
CA ALA A 313 9.11 15.12 -7.21
C ALA A 313 7.76 15.35 -6.50
N ASN A 314 7.70 15.70 -5.22
CA ASN A 314 6.43 15.76 -4.50
C ASN A 314 5.39 16.62 -5.22
N TYR A 315 5.75 17.80 -5.69
CA TYR A 315 4.84 18.69 -6.43
C TYR A 315 4.69 18.35 -7.92
N ALA A 316 5.56 17.52 -8.45
CA ALA A 316 5.37 16.92 -9.77
C ALA A 316 4.26 15.85 -9.69
N TRP A 317 4.29 15.00 -8.66
CA TRP A 317 3.24 14.02 -8.41
C TRP A 317 1.87 14.66 -8.19
N ILE A 318 1.77 15.69 -7.35
CA ILE A 318 0.52 16.43 -7.13
C ILE A 318 -0.06 16.93 -8.46
N GLN A 319 0.76 17.57 -9.30
CA GLN A 319 0.29 18.12 -10.58
C GLN A 319 0.00 17.03 -11.62
N HIS A 320 0.73 15.90 -11.59
CA HIS A 320 0.43 14.73 -12.41
C HIS A 320 -0.93 14.11 -12.04
N PHE A 321 -1.24 13.97 -10.76
CA PHE A 321 -2.55 13.51 -10.29
C PHE A 321 -3.66 14.44 -10.77
N LEU A 322 -3.50 15.74 -10.57
CA LEU A 322 -4.47 16.73 -11.04
C LEU A 322 -4.65 16.72 -12.56
N TYR A 323 -3.58 16.50 -13.33
CA TYR A 323 -3.67 16.38 -14.78
C TYR A 323 -4.58 15.22 -15.20
N HIS A 324 -4.54 14.12 -14.49
CA HIS A 324 -5.33 12.92 -14.76
C HIS A 324 -6.73 12.92 -14.15
N LEU A 325 -7.08 13.87 -13.30
CA LEU A 325 -8.44 13.99 -12.81
C LEU A 325 -9.41 14.54 -13.86
N ASN A 326 -10.61 13.97 -13.95
CA ASN A 326 -11.70 14.57 -14.68
C ASN A 326 -12.22 15.86 -13.97
N PRO A 327 -13.09 16.67 -14.59
CA PRO A 327 -13.55 17.93 -13.98
C PRO A 327 -14.26 17.80 -12.62
N LYS A 328 -14.73 16.62 -12.25
CA LYS A 328 -15.38 16.33 -10.96
C LYS A 328 -14.58 15.37 -10.09
N GLY A 329 -13.39 14.96 -10.57
CA GLY A 329 -12.57 13.95 -9.94
C GLY A 329 -11.94 14.41 -8.63
N ILE A 330 -11.66 13.41 -7.79
CA ILE A 330 -11.07 13.57 -6.46
C ILE A 330 -9.78 12.73 -6.39
N ALA A 331 -8.73 13.28 -5.76
CA ALA A 331 -7.50 12.56 -5.48
C ALA A 331 -7.28 12.44 -3.97
N GLY A 332 -6.87 11.26 -3.51
CA GLY A 332 -6.34 11.02 -2.17
C GLY A 332 -4.99 10.32 -2.26
N PHE A 333 -3.96 10.89 -1.66
CA PHE A 333 -2.62 10.34 -1.78
C PHE A 333 -1.74 10.63 -0.57
N VAL A 334 -0.70 9.83 -0.43
CA VAL A 334 0.27 9.94 0.66
C VAL A 334 1.45 10.79 0.23
N LEU A 335 1.91 11.70 1.08
CA LEU A 335 3.17 12.42 0.91
C LEU A 335 3.91 12.57 2.24
N ALA A 336 5.22 12.83 2.17
CA ALA A 336 6.01 13.25 3.32
C ALA A 336 5.50 14.59 3.88
N LYS A 337 5.48 14.75 5.20
CA LYS A 337 5.01 16.00 5.87
C LYS A 337 5.76 17.25 5.41
N GLY A 338 6.98 17.12 4.90
CA GLY A 338 7.72 18.22 4.30
C GLY A 338 6.94 18.95 3.21
N SER A 339 6.08 18.24 2.47
CA SER A 339 5.22 18.83 1.43
C SER A 339 4.28 19.91 1.95
N LEU A 340 3.88 19.84 3.23
CA LEU A 340 2.96 20.79 3.87
C LEU A 340 3.60 22.15 4.16
N THR A 341 4.92 22.21 4.26
CA THR A 341 5.65 23.40 4.77
C THR A 341 6.79 23.88 3.90
N SER A 342 7.34 23.00 3.04
CA SER A 342 8.53 23.32 2.23
C SER A 342 8.33 24.57 1.38
N LYS A 343 9.36 25.44 1.38
CA LYS A 343 9.48 26.61 0.51
C LYS A 343 10.65 26.47 -0.45
N THR A 344 11.39 25.35 -0.34
CA THR A 344 12.61 25.11 -1.10
C THR A 344 12.32 25.10 -2.60
N SER A 345 13.16 25.77 -3.38
CA SER A 345 13.13 25.74 -4.84
C SER A 345 11.76 26.01 -5.49
N GLY A 346 10.94 26.86 -4.86
CA GLY A 346 9.64 27.26 -5.40
C GLY A 346 8.44 26.40 -4.98
N GLU A 347 8.62 25.35 -4.21
CA GLU A 347 7.50 24.48 -3.74
C GLU A 347 6.42 25.27 -3.00
N GLY A 348 6.80 26.27 -2.19
CA GLY A 348 5.84 27.14 -1.52
C GLY A 348 4.93 27.92 -2.46
N ASN A 349 5.45 28.35 -3.60
CA ASN A 349 4.65 29.06 -4.62
C ASN A 349 3.67 28.10 -5.30
N ILE A 350 4.10 26.90 -5.66
CA ILE A 350 3.20 25.89 -6.25
C ILE A 350 2.08 25.55 -5.27
N ARG A 351 2.40 25.37 -3.98
CA ARG A 351 1.41 25.12 -2.94
C ARG A 351 0.40 26.26 -2.82
N LYS A 352 0.88 27.51 -2.84
CA LYS A 352 0.02 28.69 -2.86
C LYS A 352 -0.93 28.67 -4.06
N GLU A 353 -0.42 28.47 -5.26
CA GLU A 353 -1.25 28.45 -6.49
C GLU A 353 -2.32 27.32 -6.44
N LEU A 354 -1.99 26.15 -5.91
CA LEU A 354 -2.94 25.05 -5.73
C LEU A 354 -4.06 25.41 -4.74
N ILE A 355 -3.71 26.09 -3.64
CA ILE A 355 -4.66 26.53 -2.61
C ILE A 355 -5.57 27.64 -3.16
N GLU A 356 -4.99 28.66 -3.82
CA GLU A 356 -5.76 29.76 -4.41
C GLU A 356 -6.66 29.29 -5.56
N ALA A 357 -6.27 28.22 -6.28
CA ALA A 357 -7.11 27.57 -7.27
C ALA A 357 -8.27 26.74 -6.63
N GLY A 358 -8.35 26.66 -5.30
CA GLY A 358 -9.40 25.94 -4.57
C GLY A 358 -9.34 24.42 -4.71
N LEU A 359 -8.16 23.85 -4.99
CA LEU A 359 -8.02 22.43 -5.27
C LEU A 359 -7.78 21.57 -4.04
N VAL A 360 -7.22 22.14 -2.97
CA VAL A 360 -6.97 21.40 -1.72
C VAL A 360 -8.27 21.28 -0.94
N ASP A 361 -8.71 20.05 -0.65
CA ASP A 361 -9.96 19.76 0.04
C ASP A 361 -9.74 19.42 1.53
N CYS A 362 -8.88 18.44 1.80
CA CYS A 362 -8.56 18.02 3.16
C CYS A 362 -7.08 17.63 3.31
N ILE A 363 -6.51 17.86 4.49
CA ILE A 363 -5.17 17.40 4.89
C ILE A 363 -5.28 16.60 6.17
N VAL A 364 -4.78 15.36 6.16
CA VAL A 364 -4.73 14.49 7.34
C VAL A 364 -3.28 14.28 7.77
N ASN A 365 -2.97 14.57 9.01
CA ASN A 365 -1.65 14.34 9.60
C ASN A 365 -1.61 12.95 10.23
N LEU A 366 -0.83 12.04 9.67
CA LEU A 366 -0.79 10.66 10.13
C LEU A 366 0.10 10.45 11.37
N PRO A 367 -0.20 9.42 12.19
CA PRO A 367 0.68 8.97 13.27
C PRO A 367 2.07 8.58 12.77
N ALA A 368 3.06 8.72 13.63
CA ALA A 368 4.39 8.15 13.37
C ALA A 368 4.34 6.60 13.44
N LYS A 369 5.33 5.95 12.83
CA LYS A 369 5.51 4.48 12.84
C LYS A 369 4.44 3.66 12.11
N LEU A 370 3.60 4.26 11.28
CA LEU A 370 2.69 3.50 10.39
C LEU A 370 3.50 2.82 9.27
N PHE A 371 4.45 3.53 8.67
CA PHE A 371 5.28 3.00 7.59
C PHE A 371 6.49 2.24 8.13
N LEU A 372 6.60 0.98 7.79
CA LEU A 372 7.61 0.06 8.34
C LEU A 372 9.05 0.42 7.89
N ASN A 373 9.18 0.90 6.65
CA ASN A 373 10.47 1.11 5.99
C ASN A 373 10.99 2.54 6.09
N THR A 374 10.22 3.47 6.65
CA THR A 374 10.64 4.85 6.82
C THR A 374 10.18 5.44 8.14
N GLN A 375 11.05 6.26 8.74
CA GLN A 375 10.68 7.09 9.89
C GLN A 375 10.17 8.47 9.44
N ILE A 376 10.10 8.72 8.13
CA ILE A 376 9.61 9.99 7.58
C ILE A 376 8.13 10.12 7.95
N PRO A 377 7.74 11.16 8.68
CA PRO A 377 6.35 11.40 8.99
C PRO A 377 5.58 11.66 7.70
N ALA A 378 4.44 10.97 7.54
CA ALA A 378 3.58 11.08 6.37
C ALA A 378 2.29 11.86 6.67
N CYS A 379 1.66 12.35 5.63
CA CYS A 379 0.35 12.98 5.64
C CYS A 379 -0.46 12.54 4.43
N LEU A 380 -1.77 12.66 4.51
CA LEU A 380 -2.65 12.47 3.36
C LEU A 380 -3.09 13.84 2.83
N TRP A 381 -3.08 13.93 1.52
CA TRP A 381 -3.64 15.04 0.77
C TRP A 381 -4.90 14.57 0.08
N PHE A 382 -5.98 15.33 0.22
CA PHE A 382 -7.19 15.16 -0.57
C PHE A 382 -7.39 16.41 -1.42
N MET A 383 -7.54 16.21 -2.72
CA MET A 383 -7.73 17.28 -3.69
C MET A 383 -8.98 17.03 -4.52
N SER A 384 -9.75 18.06 -4.78
CA SER A 384 -10.98 18.01 -5.57
C SER A 384 -10.93 19.03 -6.69
N ARG A 385 -11.29 18.61 -7.92
CA ARG A 385 -11.41 19.51 -9.07
C ARG A 385 -12.69 20.37 -9.00
N ASP A 386 -13.70 19.89 -8.30
CA ASP A 386 -14.96 20.59 -8.09
C ASP A 386 -15.44 20.41 -6.63
N LYS A 387 -15.33 21.46 -5.86
CA LYS A 387 -15.77 21.50 -4.45
C LYS A 387 -17.25 21.86 -4.28
N THR A 388 -17.98 21.99 -5.40
CA THR A 388 -19.43 22.30 -5.44
C THR A 388 -20.24 21.22 -6.14
N ASN A 389 -19.62 20.08 -6.48
CA ASN A 389 -20.29 19.05 -7.26
C ASN A 389 -21.53 18.51 -6.54
N GLY A 390 -22.62 18.54 -7.25
CA GLY A 390 -24.03 18.38 -6.91
C GLY A 390 -24.51 17.27 -5.97
N GLY A 391 -23.66 16.73 -5.10
CA GLY A 391 -23.99 15.80 -4.00
C GLY A 391 -23.45 16.28 -2.67
N PHE A 392 -22.61 17.33 -2.67
CA PHE A 392 -21.94 17.83 -1.48
C PHE A 392 -22.16 19.34 -1.31
N ARG A 393 -21.93 19.85 -0.08
CA ARG A 393 -22.00 21.29 0.18
C ARG A 393 -20.89 22.06 -0.57
N ASP A 394 -21.09 23.36 -0.74
CA ASP A 394 -20.03 24.24 -1.27
C ASP A 394 -18.90 24.40 -0.23
N ARG A 395 -17.68 24.03 -0.63
CA ARG A 395 -16.48 24.03 0.21
C ARG A 395 -15.35 24.88 -0.38
N LYS A 396 -15.64 25.71 -1.40
CA LYS A 396 -14.62 26.48 -2.14
C LYS A 396 -13.75 27.36 -1.27
N GLY A 397 -14.31 27.93 -0.23
CA GLY A 397 -13.62 28.85 0.67
C GLY A 397 -12.92 28.21 1.85
N GLU A 398 -12.84 26.88 1.93
CA GLU A 398 -12.42 26.15 3.12
C GLU A 398 -11.47 24.99 2.79
N ILE A 399 -10.65 24.61 3.79
CA ILE A 399 -9.85 23.39 3.80
C ILE A 399 -10.06 22.71 5.15
N LEU A 400 -10.38 21.42 5.13
CA LEU A 400 -10.44 20.60 6.34
C LEU A 400 -9.03 20.14 6.76
N PHE A 401 -8.73 20.32 8.03
CA PHE A 401 -7.49 19.83 8.65
C PHE A 401 -7.86 18.79 9.72
N ILE A 402 -7.25 17.60 9.63
CA ILE A 402 -7.40 16.53 10.62
C ILE A 402 -6.02 16.16 11.16
N ASP A 403 -5.86 16.22 12.47
CA ASP A 403 -4.62 15.83 13.14
C ASP A 403 -4.79 14.47 13.83
N ALA A 404 -4.52 13.41 13.09
CA ALA A 404 -4.64 12.04 13.56
C ALA A 404 -3.34 11.49 14.19
N ARG A 405 -2.38 12.34 14.62
CA ARG A 405 -1.09 11.89 15.18
C ARG A 405 -1.23 11.01 16.42
N ASN A 406 -2.29 11.22 17.17
CA ASN A 406 -2.55 10.50 18.42
C ASN A 406 -3.36 9.21 18.20
N GLU A 407 -3.93 9.01 17.03
CA GLU A 407 -4.71 7.82 16.68
C GLU A 407 -3.82 6.59 16.48
N GLY A 408 -4.43 5.42 16.48
CA GLY A 408 -3.77 4.12 16.29
C GLY A 408 -3.07 3.60 17.54
N HIS A 409 -2.74 2.32 17.50
CA HIS A 409 -2.08 1.62 18.60
C HIS A 409 -0.80 0.92 18.13
N LEU A 410 0.12 0.66 19.07
CA LEU A 410 1.37 -0.03 18.79
C LEU A 410 1.12 -1.55 18.72
N ILE A 411 1.45 -2.16 17.58
CA ILE A 411 1.49 -3.63 17.44
C ILE A 411 2.84 -4.20 17.91
N ASN A 412 3.88 -3.37 17.89
CA ASN A 412 5.20 -3.65 18.46
C ASN A 412 5.95 -2.34 18.73
N ARG A 413 7.18 -2.42 19.25
CA ARG A 413 7.99 -1.22 19.58
C ARG A 413 8.25 -0.28 18.38
N ARG A 414 8.16 -0.79 17.15
CA ARG A 414 8.55 -0.06 15.92
C ARG A 414 7.37 0.26 15.01
N SER A 415 6.23 -0.40 15.20
CA SER A 415 5.11 -0.33 14.26
C SER A 415 3.80 0.01 14.97
N LYS A 416 3.05 0.90 14.35
CA LYS A 416 1.71 1.34 14.72
C LYS A 416 0.72 0.95 13.63
N VAL A 417 -0.52 0.74 13.96
CA VAL A 417 -1.63 0.50 13.02
C VAL A 417 -2.82 1.34 13.44
N LEU A 418 -3.60 1.80 12.47
CA LEU A 418 -4.92 2.39 12.73
C LEU A 418 -5.93 1.26 12.90
N SER A 419 -6.76 1.33 13.93
CA SER A 419 -7.90 0.42 14.10
C SER A 419 -9.04 0.80 13.15
N GLU A 420 -10.04 -0.08 13.04
CA GLU A 420 -11.26 0.24 12.28
C GLU A 420 -11.96 1.49 12.85
N GLU A 421 -11.99 1.63 14.18
CA GLU A 421 -12.57 2.80 14.85
C GLU A 421 -11.79 4.09 14.53
N ASP A 422 -10.44 4.02 14.48
CA ASP A 422 -9.62 5.17 14.08
C ASP A 422 -9.90 5.58 12.63
N ILE A 423 -9.99 4.60 11.73
CA ILE A 423 -10.28 4.82 10.30
C ILE A 423 -11.66 5.44 10.15
N GLN A 424 -12.67 4.86 10.80
CA GLN A 424 -14.05 5.34 10.74
C GLN A 424 -14.17 6.76 11.30
N LYS A 425 -13.53 7.05 12.45
CA LYS A 425 -13.52 8.38 13.06
C LYS A 425 -12.98 9.45 12.10
N ILE A 426 -11.87 9.15 11.41
CA ILE A 426 -11.24 10.09 10.47
C ILE A 426 -12.11 10.24 9.22
N ALA A 427 -12.60 9.14 8.66
CA ALA A 427 -13.42 9.13 7.45
C ALA A 427 -14.76 9.82 7.68
N ASP A 428 -15.48 9.52 8.78
CA ASP A 428 -16.74 10.18 9.16
C ASP A 428 -16.58 11.68 9.33
N THR A 429 -15.46 12.14 9.90
CA THR A 429 -15.17 13.57 10.03
C THR A 429 -15.13 14.24 8.66
N TYR A 430 -14.46 13.62 7.68
CA TYR A 430 -14.41 14.14 6.32
C TYR A 430 -15.78 14.08 5.63
N HIS A 431 -16.54 12.99 5.78
CA HIS A 431 -17.85 12.82 5.18
C HIS A 431 -18.87 13.82 5.75
N LYS A 432 -18.97 13.94 7.07
CA LYS A 432 -19.84 14.93 7.73
C LYS A 432 -19.50 16.36 7.30
N TRP A 433 -18.21 16.68 7.14
CA TRP A 433 -17.79 17.99 6.65
C TRP A 433 -18.20 18.25 5.19
N ARG A 434 -18.20 17.22 4.36
CA ARG A 434 -18.52 17.28 2.92
C ARG A 434 -20.02 17.33 2.63
N GLU A 435 -20.82 16.64 3.42
CA GLU A 435 -22.26 16.47 3.20
C GLU A 435 -23.04 17.76 3.41
N VAL A 436 -24.17 17.90 2.68
CA VAL A 436 -25.04 19.08 2.77
C VAL A 436 -25.68 19.20 4.15
N ASP A 437 -26.16 18.07 4.68
CA ASP A 437 -26.81 17.96 5.99
C ASP A 437 -25.91 17.28 7.03
N GLY A 438 -24.57 17.27 6.78
CA GLY A 438 -23.60 16.65 7.67
C GLY A 438 -23.46 17.41 8.99
N GLU A 439 -23.54 16.71 10.09
CA GLU A 439 -23.35 17.25 11.44
C GLU A 439 -21.84 17.37 11.76
N TYR A 440 -21.14 18.25 11.01
CA TYR A 440 -19.72 18.51 11.25
C TYR A 440 -19.52 19.61 12.29
N GLU A 441 -18.64 19.34 13.25
CA GLU A 441 -18.15 20.31 14.22
C GLU A 441 -16.61 20.30 14.29
N ASN A 442 -16.03 21.48 14.52
CA ASN A 442 -14.61 21.58 14.82
C ASN A 442 -14.32 20.97 16.20
N ILE A 443 -13.34 20.08 16.28
CA ILE A 443 -12.91 19.44 17.53
C ILE A 443 -11.47 19.87 17.82
N LYS A 444 -11.27 20.61 18.93
CA LYS A 444 -9.95 21.06 19.34
C LYS A 444 -8.96 19.91 19.50
N GLY A 445 -7.77 20.08 18.96
CA GLY A 445 -6.73 19.05 18.94
C GLY A 445 -6.91 17.96 17.92
N PHE A 446 -8.06 17.87 17.22
CA PHE A 446 -8.33 16.81 16.25
C PHE A 446 -8.69 17.33 14.86
N CYS A 447 -9.74 18.15 14.68
CA CYS A 447 -10.13 18.64 13.36
C CYS A 447 -10.61 20.08 13.35
N ASN A 448 -10.36 20.76 12.24
CA ASN A 448 -10.83 22.14 12.02
C ASN A 448 -11.05 22.42 10.54
N SER A 449 -12.20 22.99 10.17
CA SER A 449 -12.45 23.59 8.87
C SER A 449 -11.97 25.03 8.89
N ALA A 450 -10.86 25.31 8.20
CA ALA A 450 -10.26 26.64 8.17
C ALA A 450 -10.62 27.37 6.87
N SER A 451 -10.95 28.67 6.99
CA SER A 451 -11.14 29.54 5.84
C SER A 451 -9.83 29.77 5.08
N LEU A 452 -9.92 30.08 3.79
CA LEU A 452 -8.74 30.44 3.00
C LEU A 452 -8.01 31.66 3.55
N ASP A 453 -8.72 32.62 4.17
CA ASP A 453 -8.08 33.77 4.82
C ASP A 453 -7.17 33.32 5.97
N ARG A 454 -7.62 32.37 6.76
CA ARG A 454 -6.79 31.78 7.81
C ARG A 454 -5.57 31.05 7.24
N VAL A 455 -5.71 30.38 6.11
CA VAL A 455 -4.59 29.70 5.43
C VAL A 455 -3.58 30.72 4.88
N ARG A 456 -4.05 31.87 4.36
CA ARG A 456 -3.19 32.99 3.90
C ARG A 456 -2.44 33.61 5.08
N GLU A 457 -3.08 33.87 6.19
CA GLU A 457 -2.44 34.35 7.43
C GLU A 457 -1.30 33.47 7.90
N LEU A 458 -1.44 32.15 7.74
CA LEU A 458 -0.41 31.16 8.08
C LEU A 458 0.56 30.88 6.93
N ASP A 459 0.66 31.78 5.96
CA ASP A 459 1.62 31.73 4.85
C ASP A 459 1.52 30.39 4.07
N TYR A 460 0.30 29.95 3.83
CA TYR A 460 -0.03 28.73 3.07
C TYR A 460 0.61 27.44 3.64
N VAL A 461 0.97 27.41 4.89
CA VAL A 461 1.45 26.21 5.58
C VAL A 461 0.26 25.34 5.92
N LEU A 462 0.28 24.07 5.50
CA LEU A 462 -0.85 23.15 5.62
C LEU A 462 -0.71 22.14 6.78
N THR A 463 0.12 22.40 7.77
CA THR A 463 0.29 21.50 8.93
C THR A 463 -0.96 21.52 9.82
N PRO A 464 -1.75 20.43 9.94
CA PRO A 464 -3.00 20.41 10.69
C PRO A 464 -2.91 20.95 12.11
N GLY A 465 -1.86 20.63 12.86
CA GLY A 465 -1.67 21.12 14.23
C GLY A 465 -1.62 22.65 14.39
N ARG A 466 -1.48 23.44 13.30
CA ARG A 466 -1.60 24.91 13.34
C ARG A 466 -3.05 25.42 13.27
N TYR A 467 -3.99 24.53 12.92
CA TYR A 467 -5.39 24.86 12.70
C TYR A 467 -6.30 24.27 13.77
N VAL A 468 -6.01 23.07 14.26
CA VAL A 468 -6.89 22.34 15.20
C VAL A 468 -6.79 22.83 16.64
N GLY A 469 -5.78 23.63 16.98
CA GLY A 469 -5.53 24.08 18.37
C GLY A 469 -4.98 22.97 19.27
N LEU A 470 -4.91 23.26 20.54
CA LEU A 470 -4.60 22.27 21.58
C LEU A 470 -5.90 21.63 22.06
N PRO A 471 -5.88 20.33 22.43
CA PRO A 471 -7.02 19.72 23.11
C PRO A 471 -7.39 20.54 24.35
N ASP A 472 -8.68 20.63 24.65
CA ASP A 472 -9.11 21.10 25.97
C ASP A 472 -8.78 19.98 26.97
N GLU A 473 -7.50 19.86 27.34
CA GLU A 473 -7.14 19.13 28.54
C GLU A 473 -7.70 19.98 29.70
N GLU A 474 -8.63 19.44 30.47
CA GLU A 474 -8.87 19.95 31.81
C GLU A 474 -7.55 19.76 32.55
N ASP A 475 -6.81 20.85 32.70
CA ASP A 475 -5.59 20.90 33.49
C ASP A 475 -6.00 20.71 34.98
N ASP A 476 -6.16 19.43 35.38
CA ASP A 476 -6.42 19.03 36.77
C ASP A 476 -5.19 19.22 37.68
N PHE A 477 -4.13 19.90 37.18
CA PHE A 477 -2.93 20.14 37.99
C PHE A 477 -2.68 21.62 38.19
N ASP A 478 -2.27 21.96 39.42
CA ASP A 478 -1.73 23.30 39.74
C ASP A 478 -0.45 23.53 38.93
N PHE A 479 -0.47 24.54 38.05
CA PHE A 479 0.68 24.92 37.23
C PHE A 479 1.94 25.14 38.07
N ASN A 480 1.83 25.76 39.25
CA ASN A 480 2.96 26.04 40.09
C ASN A 480 3.57 24.76 40.69
N GLU A 481 2.73 23.81 41.08
CA GLU A 481 3.17 22.52 41.60
C GLU A 481 3.87 21.72 40.49
N ARG A 482 3.27 21.65 39.30
CA ARG A 482 3.86 20.94 38.17
C ARG A 482 5.14 21.57 37.66
N PHE A 483 5.15 22.90 37.57
CA PHE A 483 6.36 23.63 37.18
C PHE A 483 7.51 23.44 38.18
N THR A 484 7.19 23.47 39.48
CA THR A 484 8.20 23.24 40.53
C THR A 484 8.78 21.83 40.42
N THR A 485 7.92 20.82 40.29
CA THR A 485 8.35 19.42 40.12
C THR A 485 9.24 19.23 38.88
N LEU A 486 8.82 19.76 37.72
CA LEU A 486 9.62 19.66 36.49
C LEU A 486 10.94 20.42 36.57
N LYS A 487 10.95 21.54 37.28
CA LYS A 487 12.18 22.32 37.53
C LYS A 487 13.15 21.52 38.38
N ASP A 488 12.67 20.94 39.48
CA ASP A 488 13.50 20.13 40.37
C ASP A 488 14.06 18.89 39.66
N GLU A 489 13.23 18.18 38.87
CA GLU A 489 13.69 17.07 38.03
C GLU A 489 14.75 17.50 37.01
N PHE A 490 14.59 18.68 36.39
CA PHE A 490 15.54 19.20 35.43
C PHE A 490 16.88 19.58 36.12
N GLU A 491 16.83 20.20 37.30
CA GLU A 491 18.03 20.51 38.06
C GLU A 491 18.79 19.25 38.50
N GLU A 492 18.09 18.16 38.85
CA GLU A 492 18.72 16.88 39.15
C GLU A 492 19.38 16.26 37.88
N GLN A 493 18.70 16.34 36.72
CA GLN A 493 19.27 15.86 35.46
C GLN A 493 20.55 16.63 35.08
N LEU A 494 20.59 17.92 35.28
CA LEU A 494 21.80 18.73 35.04
C LEU A 494 22.97 18.30 35.95
N LYS A 495 22.70 18.03 37.24
CA LYS A 495 23.72 17.52 38.15
C LYS A 495 24.25 16.15 37.74
N GLU A 496 23.35 15.27 37.29
CA GLU A 496 23.74 13.94 36.79
C GLU A 496 24.54 14.03 35.50
N GLU A 497 24.19 14.98 34.60
CA GLU A 497 24.98 15.26 33.40
C GLU A 497 26.41 15.70 33.74
N GLU A 498 26.58 16.64 34.68
CA GLU A 498 27.90 17.07 35.13
C GLU A 498 28.72 15.90 35.71
N ARG A 499 28.08 15.05 36.53
CA ARG A 499 28.71 13.84 37.09
C ARG A 499 29.14 12.85 35.99
N LEU A 500 28.29 12.61 35.02
CA LEU A 500 28.59 11.70 33.91
C LEU A 500 29.69 12.24 33.00
N ASN A 501 29.67 13.53 32.71
CA ASN A 501 30.72 14.20 31.94
C ASN A 501 32.10 14.11 32.64
N ALA A 502 32.14 14.28 33.96
CA ALA A 502 33.38 14.12 34.75
C ALA A 502 33.90 12.67 34.69
N LEU A 503 33.01 11.65 34.79
CA LEU A 503 33.37 10.25 34.67
C LEU A 503 33.87 9.90 33.27
N ILE A 504 33.25 10.44 32.22
CA ILE A 504 33.69 10.25 30.83
C ILE A 504 35.12 10.80 30.65
N LEU A 505 35.39 12.02 31.15
CA LEU A 505 36.71 12.62 31.07
C LEU A 505 37.75 11.83 31.87
N GLU A 506 37.41 11.34 33.07
CA GLU A 506 38.28 10.48 33.86
C GLU A 506 38.64 9.18 33.14
N ASN A 507 37.63 8.54 32.49
CA ASN A 507 37.83 7.30 31.74
C ASN A 507 38.64 7.54 30.45
N LEU A 508 38.40 8.63 29.75
CA LEU A 508 39.21 9.02 28.58
C LEU A 508 40.69 9.22 28.94
N ASN A 509 40.97 9.83 30.10
CA ASN A 509 42.33 10.01 30.58
C ASN A 509 43.05 8.70 30.97
N LYS A 510 42.30 7.60 31.20
CA LYS A 510 42.85 6.24 31.43
C LYS A 510 43.23 5.51 30.16
N VAL A 511 42.77 5.97 29.00
CA VAL A 511 43.07 5.35 27.69
C VAL A 511 44.53 5.69 27.32
N LYS A 512 45.40 4.69 27.32
CA LYS A 512 46.75 4.81 26.79
C LYS A 512 46.69 4.55 25.29
N LEU A 513 47.06 5.57 24.51
CA LEU A 513 47.34 5.37 23.08
C LEU A 513 48.64 4.57 22.97
N VAL A 514 48.57 3.38 22.36
CA VAL A 514 49.71 2.52 22.05
C VAL A 514 50.25 2.88 20.67
#